data_d33ae7de169372a581700a0b5e5ac62a
#
_entry.id   d33ae7de169372a581700a0b5e5ac62a
#
_cell.length_a   1.000
_cell.length_b   1.000
_cell.length_c   1.000
_cell.angle_alpha   90.00
_cell.angle_beta   90.00
_cell.angle_gamma   90.00
#
_symmetry.space_group_name_H-M   'P 1'
#
loop_
_entity.id
_entity.type
_entity.pdbx_description
1 polymer ?
#
loop_
_entity_poly.entity_id
_entity_poly.type
_entity_poly.pdbx_seq_one_letter_code
_entity_poly.pdbx_strand_id
1 'polypeptide(L)'
;MFHQLMKDAFEYSNCDFAIATVADRLGKQDIANKYYKNASNWQNTWNDKITSLGFSGFAWPRNEEGKYWDKEHFSTLKGGNWGEPTYETFSFELSFYVPHDMKSLIQKCGGEEIFTQRLDTFFTHKI
;
A
#
# COMPACT_ATOMS: atom_id res chain seq x y z
N MET A 1 -6.02 -18.02 -0.64
CA MET A 1 -4.65 -17.67 -0.19
C MET A 1 -4.08 -16.47 -0.93
N PHE A 2 -4.33 -16.32 -2.23
CA PHE A 2 -3.78 -15.19 -3.04
C PHE A 2 -4.52 -13.86 -2.88
N HIS A 3 -5.72 -13.86 -2.34
CA HIS A 3 -6.59 -12.70 -2.23
C HIS A 3 -6.17 -11.68 -1.17
N GLN A 4 -5.33 -12.08 -0.21
CA GLN A 4 -4.85 -11.19 0.87
C GLN A 4 -3.47 -10.58 0.61
N LEU A 5 -2.78 -10.97 -0.47
CA LEU A 5 -1.39 -10.55 -0.72
C LEU A 5 -1.19 -9.04 -0.77
N MET A 6 -2.16 -8.29 -1.27
CA MET A 6 -2.03 -6.86 -1.36
C MET A 6 -2.12 -6.18 0.01
N LYS A 7 -3.12 -6.52 0.81
CA LYS A 7 -3.25 -6.02 2.19
C LYS A 7 -2.04 -6.45 3.03
N ASP A 8 -1.66 -7.72 2.93
CA ASP A 8 -0.51 -8.29 3.64
C ASP A 8 0.79 -7.57 3.26
N ALA A 9 1.00 -7.20 2.00
CA ALA A 9 2.19 -6.47 1.59
C ALA A 9 2.31 -5.12 2.32
N PHE A 10 1.22 -4.41 2.52
CA PHE A 10 1.20 -3.15 3.27
C PHE A 10 1.41 -3.38 4.78
N GLU A 11 0.68 -4.33 5.36
CA GLU A 11 0.78 -4.63 6.80
C GLU A 11 2.15 -5.20 7.16
N TYR A 12 2.65 -6.15 6.40
CA TYR A 12 3.97 -6.77 6.65
C TYR A 12 5.12 -5.79 6.43
N SER A 13 5.00 -4.86 5.49
CA SER A 13 6.00 -3.81 5.32
C SER A 13 6.15 -2.95 6.57
N ASN A 14 5.05 -2.62 7.23
CA ASN A 14 5.09 -1.91 8.51
C ASN A 14 5.69 -2.77 9.63
N CYS A 15 5.33 -4.05 9.72
CA CYS A 15 5.91 -5.00 10.67
C CYS A 15 7.42 -5.19 10.43
N ASP A 16 7.84 -5.31 9.19
CA ASP A 16 9.24 -5.44 8.81
C ASP A 16 10.06 -4.22 9.23
N PHE A 17 9.49 -3.03 9.08
CA PHE A 17 10.11 -1.80 9.58
C PHE A 17 10.30 -1.83 11.10
N ALA A 18 9.32 -2.29 11.84
CA ALA A 18 9.41 -2.43 13.30
C ALA A 18 10.53 -3.41 13.70
N ILE A 19 10.61 -4.56 13.04
CA ILE A 19 11.68 -5.55 13.26
C ILE A 19 13.04 -4.93 12.95
N ALA A 20 13.17 -4.24 11.83
CA ALA A 20 14.42 -3.57 11.43
C ALA A 20 14.86 -2.54 12.47
N THR A 21 13.93 -1.75 12.98
CA THR A 21 14.20 -0.73 14.00
C THR A 21 14.75 -1.35 15.28
N VAL A 22 14.15 -2.44 15.75
CA VAL A 22 14.63 -3.17 16.94
C VAL A 22 16.01 -3.77 16.69
N ALA A 23 16.21 -4.44 15.54
CA ALA A 23 17.48 -5.05 15.18
C ALA A 23 18.60 -4.01 15.11
N ASP A 24 18.34 -2.84 14.53
CA ASP A 24 19.29 -1.74 14.43
C ASP A 24 19.69 -1.23 15.83
N ARG A 25 18.73 -1.03 16.72
CA ARG A 25 18.99 -0.65 18.13
C ARG A 25 19.80 -1.68 18.90
N LEU A 26 19.69 -2.95 18.55
CA LEU A 26 20.46 -4.05 19.16
C LEU A 26 21.82 -4.27 18.48
N GLY A 27 22.20 -3.46 17.49
CA GLY A 27 23.45 -3.60 16.75
C GLY A 27 23.49 -4.79 15.78
N LYS A 28 22.32 -5.38 15.45
CA LYS A 28 22.20 -6.50 14.52
C LYS A 28 21.99 -5.99 13.09
N GLN A 29 23.06 -5.43 12.52
CA GLN A 29 22.97 -4.65 11.28
C GLN A 29 22.52 -5.48 10.07
N ASP A 30 22.96 -6.73 9.93
CA ASP A 30 22.55 -7.60 8.82
C ASP A 30 21.03 -7.85 8.84
N ILE A 31 20.47 -8.09 10.02
CA ILE A 31 19.05 -8.28 10.21
C ILE A 31 18.30 -6.98 9.91
N ALA A 32 18.78 -5.85 10.45
CA ALA A 32 18.19 -4.55 10.21
C ALA A 32 18.12 -4.23 8.72
N ASN A 33 19.20 -4.40 7.99
CA ASN A 33 19.28 -4.13 6.54
C ASN A 33 18.29 -4.98 5.74
N LYS A 34 18.20 -6.28 6.08
CA LYS A 34 17.23 -7.19 5.44
C LYS A 34 15.80 -6.71 5.61
N TYR A 35 15.42 -6.38 6.84
CA TYR A 35 14.04 -5.99 7.14
C TYR A 35 13.72 -4.55 6.71
N TYR A 36 14.67 -3.63 6.70
CA TYR A 36 14.46 -2.31 6.07
C TYR A 36 14.19 -2.45 4.57
N LYS A 37 14.88 -3.35 3.89
CA LYS A 37 14.60 -3.65 2.48
C LYS A 37 13.18 -4.22 2.31
N ASN A 38 12.80 -5.19 3.13
CA ASN A 38 11.47 -5.78 3.09
C ASN A 38 10.36 -4.75 3.39
N ALA A 39 10.64 -3.76 4.23
CA ALA A 39 9.69 -2.69 4.56
C ALA A 39 9.27 -1.83 3.36
N SER A 40 9.97 -1.91 2.25
CA SER A 40 9.61 -1.26 0.98
C SER A 40 8.71 -2.10 0.06
N ASN A 41 8.38 -3.33 0.42
CA ASN A 41 7.63 -4.27 -0.43
C ASN A 41 6.22 -3.80 -0.78
N TRP A 42 5.61 -2.89 -0.02
CA TRP A 42 4.33 -2.29 -0.37
C TRP A 42 4.35 -1.64 -1.77
N GLN A 43 5.51 -1.15 -2.21
CA GLN A 43 5.66 -0.54 -3.54
C GLN A 43 5.49 -1.55 -4.68
N ASN A 44 5.69 -2.84 -4.41
CA ASN A 44 5.49 -3.91 -5.39
C ASN A 44 4.00 -4.16 -5.71
N THR A 45 3.11 -3.69 -4.85
CA THR A 45 1.66 -3.74 -5.04
C THR A 45 1.07 -2.35 -5.25
N TRP A 46 1.86 -1.42 -5.73
CA TRP A 46 1.43 -0.08 -6.13
C TRP A 46 1.44 0.06 -7.63
N ASN A 47 0.34 0.53 -8.24
CA ASN A 47 0.26 0.75 -9.67
C ASN A 47 -0.01 2.23 -9.98
N ASP A 48 0.99 2.91 -10.51
CA ASP A 48 0.93 4.34 -10.85
C ASP A 48 -0.08 4.67 -11.96
N LYS A 49 -0.50 3.66 -12.74
CA LYS A 49 -1.43 3.82 -13.87
C LYS A 49 -2.90 3.76 -13.47
N ILE A 50 -3.20 3.36 -12.25
CA ILE A 50 -4.58 3.33 -11.76
C ILE A 50 -5.00 4.74 -11.40
N THR A 51 -6.17 5.13 -11.89
CA THR A 51 -6.77 6.44 -11.61
C THR A 51 -8.13 6.29 -10.95
N SER A 52 -8.42 7.15 -9.99
CA SER A 52 -9.69 7.19 -9.30
C SER A 52 -9.92 8.58 -8.70
N LEU A 53 -11.12 9.13 -8.88
CA LEU A 53 -11.53 10.45 -8.35
C LEU A 53 -10.54 11.59 -8.69
N GLY A 54 -9.88 11.51 -9.86
CA GLY A 54 -8.91 12.50 -10.32
C GLY A 54 -7.48 12.30 -9.82
N PHE A 55 -7.21 11.24 -9.06
CA PHE A 55 -5.87 10.90 -8.56
C PHE A 55 -5.30 9.70 -9.30
N SER A 56 -3.96 9.61 -9.35
CA SER A 56 -3.23 8.51 -9.95
C SER A 56 -2.36 7.80 -8.93
N GLY A 57 -2.20 6.48 -9.10
CA GLY A 57 -1.39 5.66 -8.21
C GLY A 57 -2.19 5.13 -7.02
N PHE A 58 -2.34 3.82 -6.96
CA PHE A 58 -3.09 3.13 -5.91
C PHE A 58 -2.50 1.77 -5.62
N ALA A 59 -2.73 1.28 -4.40
CA ALA A 59 -2.56 -0.12 -4.07
C ALA A 59 -3.38 -0.95 -5.06
N TRP A 60 -2.74 -1.89 -5.74
CA TRP A 60 -3.37 -2.67 -6.79
C TRP A 60 -2.88 -4.12 -6.79
N PRO A 61 -3.77 -5.10 -6.86
CA PRO A 61 -3.38 -6.49 -6.77
C PRO A 61 -2.59 -6.96 -7.99
N ARG A 62 -1.66 -7.86 -7.74
CA ARG A 62 -0.90 -8.58 -8.77
C ARG A 62 -1.13 -10.07 -8.62
N ASN A 63 -1.06 -10.81 -9.73
CA ASN A 63 -1.07 -12.26 -9.70
C ASN A 63 0.33 -12.82 -9.37
N GLU A 64 0.44 -14.14 -9.28
CA GLU A 64 1.70 -14.84 -8.99
C GLU A 64 2.81 -14.58 -10.02
N GLU A 65 2.43 -14.31 -11.26
CA GLU A 65 3.35 -13.97 -12.35
C GLU A 65 3.81 -12.50 -12.29
N GLY A 66 3.31 -11.74 -11.32
CA GLY A 66 3.60 -10.33 -11.13
C GLY A 66 2.83 -9.38 -12.02
N LYS A 67 1.82 -9.87 -12.74
CA LYS A 67 0.96 -9.06 -13.58
C LYS A 67 -0.17 -8.42 -12.78
N TYR A 68 -0.42 -7.14 -12.97
CA TYR A 68 -1.53 -6.45 -12.33
C TYR A 68 -2.89 -6.95 -12.83
N TRP A 69 -3.86 -6.99 -11.90
CA TRP A 69 -5.25 -7.26 -12.24
C TRP A 69 -5.80 -6.13 -13.13
N ASP A 70 -6.74 -6.48 -13.99
CA ASP A 70 -7.44 -5.48 -14.78
C ASP A 70 -8.54 -4.75 -13.96
N LYS A 71 -8.97 -3.61 -14.49
CA LYS A 71 -9.97 -2.75 -13.82
C LYS A 71 -11.39 -3.34 -13.83
N GLU A 72 -11.64 -4.38 -14.62
CA GLU A 72 -12.95 -5.03 -14.66
C GLU A 72 -13.18 -5.90 -13.42
N HIS A 73 -12.10 -6.43 -12.85
CA HIS A 73 -12.15 -7.38 -11.75
C HIS A 73 -11.81 -6.76 -10.38
N PHE A 74 -11.40 -5.50 -10.34
CA PHE A 74 -11.02 -4.84 -9.09
C PHE A 74 -11.31 -3.33 -9.14
N SER A 75 -11.70 -2.75 -8.00
CA SER A 75 -12.08 -1.34 -7.88
C SER A 75 -11.33 -0.65 -6.74
N THR A 76 -11.03 0.63 -6.91
CA THR A 76 -10.45 1.45 -5.84
C THR A 76 -11.44 1.79 -4.73
N LEU A 77 -12.76 1.81 -5.05
CA LEU A 77 -13.82 2.33 -4.18
C LEU A 77 -14.75 1.25 -3.63
N LYS A 78 -14.51 -0.01 -3.98
CA LYS A 78 -15.33 -1.15 -3.54
C LYS A 78 -14.42 -2.28 -3.11
N GLY A 79 -14.90 -3.09 -2.21
CA GLY A 79 -14.17 -4.25 -1.69
C GLY A 79 -14.45 -4.45 -0.21
N GLY A 80 -13.55 -5.12 0.46
CA GLY A 80 -13.63 -5.37 1.89
C GLY A 80 -14.31 -6.67 2.27
N ASN A 81 -14.78 -7.45 1.30
CA ASN A 81 -15.37 -8.75 1.57
C ASN A 81 -14.31 -9.81 1.85
N TRP A 82 -14.73 -10.85 2.58
CA TRP A 82 -13.87 -12.00 2.83
C TRP A 82 -13.38 -12.63 1.52
N GLY A 83 -12.09 -12.87 1.44
CA GLY A 83 -11.47 -13.47 0.25
C GLY A 83 -11.08 -12.47 -0.85
N GLU A 84 -11.38 -11.19 -0.70
CA GLU A 84 -10.91 -10.16 -1.63
C GLU A 84 -9.49 -9.68 -1.28
N PRO A 85 -8.74 -9.12 -2.25
CA PRO A 85 -7.40 -8.57 -2.01
C PRO A 85 -7.34 -7.48 -0.94
N THR A 86 -8.47 -6.82 -0.67
CA THR A 86 -8.64 -5.73 0.31
C THR A 86 -9.64 -6.10 1.39
N TYR A 87 -9.47 -7.24 2.03
CA TYR A 87 -10.33 -7.63 3.15
C TYR A 87 -10.40 -6.55 4.24
N GLU A 88 -11.62 -6.20 4.66
CA GLU A 88 -11.93 -5.14 5.64
C GLU A 88 -11.53 -3.72 5.24
N THR A 89 -11.12 -3.50 4.01
CA THR A 89 -10.75 -2.19 3.47
C THR A 89 -11.02 -2.14 1.97
N PHE A 90 -10.70 -1.05 1.31
CA PHE A 90 -10.70 -0.95 -0.15
C PHE A 90 -9.43 -0.21 -0.61
N SER A 91 -9.12 -0.33 -1.90
CA SER A 91 -7.83 0.13 -2.42
C SER A 91 -7.54 1.61 -2.13
N PHE A 92 -8.53 2.49 -2.26
CA PHE A 92 -8.35 3.92 -1.99
C PHE A 92 -7.90 4.17 -0.54
N GLU A 93 -8.53 3.51 0.43
CA GLU A 93 -8.19 3.58 1.84
C GLU A 93 -6.82 2.93 2.13
N LEU A 94 -6.61 1.69 1.66
CA LEU A 94 -5.36 0.96 1.86
C LEU A 94 -4.16 1.73 1.31
N SER A 95 -4.35 2.52 0.25
CA SER A 95 -3.31 3.33 -0.36
C SER A 95 -2.76 4.44 0.54
N PHE A 96 -3.33 4.66 1.72
CA PHE A 96 -2.78 5.54 2.75
C PHE A 96 -1.98 4.79 3.82
N TYR A 97 -2.05 3.46 3.85
CA TYR A 97 -1.50 2.68 4.96
C TYR A 97 -0.01 2.37 4.76
N VAL A 98 0.81 3.40 4.82
CA VAL A 98 2.28 3.29 4.85
C VAL A 98 2.83 4.14 6.00
N PRO A 99 2.46 3.85 7.26
CA PRO A 99 2.80 4.72 8.39
C PRO A 99 4.31 4.81 8.67
N HIS A 100 5.07 3.83 8.22
CA HIS A 100 6.51 3.76 8.40
C HIS A 100 7.32 4.51 7.32
N ASP A 101 6.68 4.89 6.20
CA ASP A 101 7.36 5.56 5.08
C ASP A 101 6.43 6.56 4.38
N MET A 102 5.93 7.51 5.14
CA MET A 102 5.03 8.55 4.64
C MET A 102 5.70 9.43 3.58
N LYS A 103 7.00 9.62 3.65
CA LYS A 103 7.74 10.40 2.65
C LYS A 103 7.64 9.79 1.26
N SER A 104 7.91 8.50 1.13
CA SER A 104 7.79 7.79 -0.14
C SER A 104 6.35 7.73 -0.63
N LEU A 105 5.39 7.54 0.28
CA LEU A 105 3.98 7.55 -0.07
C LEU A 105 3.53 8.89 -0.65
N ILE A 106 3.87 9.99 0.00
CA ILE A 106 3.54 11.34 -0.47
C ILE A 106 4.13 11.60 -1.86
N GLN A 107 5.38 11.18 -2.10
CA GLN A 107 6.00 11.27 -3.42
C GLN A 107 5.26 10.44 -4.47
N LYS A 108 4.90 9.21 -4.13
CA LYS A 108 4.11 8.32 -5.01
C LYS A 108 2.73 8.90 -5.35
N CYS A 109 2.13 9.63 -4.43
CA CYS A 109 0.85 10.30 -4.64
C CYS A 109 0.94 11.60 -5.46
N GLY A 110 2.14 12.08 -5.77
CA GLY A 110 2.34 13.30 -6.56
C GLY A 110 2.75 14.55 -5.76
N GLY A 111 3.16 14.38 -4.51
CA GLY A 111 3.61 15.45 -3.61
C GLY A 111 2.60 15.83 -2.55
N GLU A 112 3.00 16.72 -1.65
CA GLU A 112 2.24 17.08 -0.45
C GLU A 112 0.85 17.66 -0.76
N GLU A 113 0.77 18.56 -1.73
CA GLU A 113 -0.48 19.20 -2.11
C GLU A 113 -1.50 18.19 -2.63
N ILE A 114 -1.09 17.34 -3.56
CA ILE A 114 -1.96 16.30 -4.13
C ILE A 114 -2.33 15.27 -3.07
N PHE A 115 -1.40 14.89 -2.20
CA PHE A 115 -1.67 13.98 -1.10
C PHE A 115 -2.73 14.54 -0.14
N THR A 116 -2.65 15.82 0.20
CA THR A 116 -3.65 16.48 1.06
C THR A 116 -5.02 16.53 0.39
N GLN A 117 -5.08 16.90 -0.89
CA GLN A 117 -6.33 16.89 -1.66
C GLN A 117 -6.96 15.49 -1.73
N ARG A 118 -6.11 14.47 -1.86
CA ARG A 118 -6.54 13.07 -1.89
C ARG A 118 -7.12 12.62 -0.55
N LEU A 119 -6.54 13.05 0.58
CA LEU A 119 -7.09 12.82 1.91
C LEU A 119 -8.44 13.53 2.10
N ASP A 120 -8.52 14.80 1.73
CA ASP A 120 -9.76 15.56 1.82
C ASP A 120 -10.88 14.90 1.00
N THR A 121 -10.55 14.45 -0.20
CA THR A 121 -11.50 13.74 -1.07
C THR A 121 -11.96 12.43 -0.42
N PHE A 122 -11.06 11.69 0.20
CA PHE A 122 -11.40 10.44 0.89
C PHE A 122 -12.44 10.66 2.00
N PHE A 123 -12.28 11.71 2.79
CA PHE A 123 -13.19 12.00 3.90
C PHE A 123 -14.47 12.70 3.49
N THR A 124 -14.52 13.37 2.35
CA THR A 124 -15.69 14.13 1.89
C THR A 124 -16.50 13.40 0.83
N HIS A 125 -15.88 12.49 0.10
CA HIS A 125 -16.58 11.71 -0.92
C HIS A 125 -17.47 10.66 -0.28
N LYS A 126 -18.72 10.59 -0.71
CA LYS A 126 -19.67 9.54 -0.29
C LYS A 126 -19.34 8.26 -1.05
N ILE A 127 -18.61 7.42 -0.42
CA ILE A 127 -18.22 6.11 -0.95
C ILE A 127 -19.23 5.06 -0.54
#